data_904a514c23ad2af897e52c8509f8816b
#
_entry.id   904a514c23ad2af897e52c8509f8816b
#
_cell.length_a   1.000
_cell.length_b   1.000
_cell.length_c   1.000
_cell.angle_alpha   90.00
_cell.angle_beta   90.00
_cell.angle_gamma   90.00
#
_symmetry.space_group_name_H-M   'P 1'
#
loop_
_entity.id
_entity.type
_entity.pdbx_description
1 polymer ?
#
loop_
_entity_poly.entity_id
_entity_poly.type
_entity_poly.pdbx_seq_one_letter_code
_entity_poly.pdbx_strand_id
1 'polypeptide(L)'
;MDLHLNYAAPFTRWAVERRLMHQPFVVVDVGVQGGENPRWHVLGDHLVVYGFDAIEEVINDLQRQSAGDRNRHYYWLAAGDANGERSFYFNATDPYSSSFYEQGVDRFGLLEHRRDQARTVTVRRLDTLLADGTIAQPDFLKCDVEGFEKDVFLGAREMLRSVLGVESETNFDISPTYPMGHFGTLQQLLLDAHLLTFDISYNRVPRASFVRALASKGRTDRAALADLGKPATLNVLFCRDLIAEADHQENYSTPCEPSGVGQLIKMMIIYELHGLSDIALDTAERFADRLAERLDVDKAVNLLADPLCRVSGHRQRLRGLNWMPPRLARLLRTVQGTPAG
;
A
#
# COMPACT_ATOMS: atom_id res chain seq x y z
N MET A 1 11.73 3.09 -3.50
CA MET A 1 12.06 1.80 -2.82
C MET A 1 10.73 1.20 -2.43
N ASP A 2 10.40 0.02 -2.95
CA ASP A 2 9.08 -0.56 -2.71
C ASP A 2 8.97 -1.09 -1.28
N LEU A 3 7.74 -1.18 -0.77
CA LEU A 3 7.43 -1.89 0.47
C LEU A 3 7.91 -3.35 0.37
N HIS A 4 8.18 -3.97 1.49
CA HIS A 4 8.57 -5.39 1.53
C HIS A 4 7.45 -6.25 0.94
N LEU A 5 7.76 -7.00 -0.13
CA LEU A 5 6.77 -7.78 -0.86
C LEU A 5 7.11 -9.27 -0.82
N ASN A 6 6.08 -10.07 -0.62
CA ASN A 6 6.18 -11.52 -0.68
C ASN A 6 5.57 -12.07 -1.97
N TYR A 7 6.35 -12.12 -3.03
CA TYR A 7 5.88 -12.65 -4.32
C TYR A 7 5.67 -14.17 -4.33
N ALA A 8 6.20 -14.91 -3.37
CA ALA A 8 5.94 -16.35 -3.26
C ALA A 8 4.51 -16.62 -2.81
N ALA A 9 4.02 -15.87 -1.84
CA ALA A 9 2.66 -15.83 -1.33
C ALA A 9 1.94 -17.20 -1.31
N PRO A 10 2.48 -18.21 -0.58
CA PRO A 10 1.95 -19.57 -0.66
C PRO A 10 0.54 -19.69 -0.06
N PHE A 11 0.21 -18.93 0.98
CA PHE A 11 -1.13 -18.90 1.54
C PHE A 11 -2.12 -18.26 0.54
N THR A 12 -1.77 -17.11 -0.06
CA THR A 12 -2.62 -16.44 -1.04
C THR A 12 -2.91 -17.34 -2.24
N ARG A 13 -1.91 -18.02 -2.79
CA ARG A 13 -2.10 -18.98 -3.89
C ARG A 13 -3.06 -20.08 -3.51
N TRP A 14 -2.89 -20.68 -2.35
CA TRP A 14 -3.78 -21.71 -1.85
C TRP A 14 -5.20 -21.19 -1.63
N ALA A 15 -5.35 -19.99 -1.07
CA ALA A 15 -6.67 -19.36 -0.85
C ALA A 15 -7.41 -19.10 -2.18
N VAL A 16 -6.69 -18.65 -3.21
CA VAL A 16 -7.21 -18.44 -4.56
C VAL A 16 -7.64 -19.77 -5.21
N GLU A 17 -6.75 -20.76 -5.23
CA GLU A 17 -7.02 -22.10 -5.80
C GLU A 17 -8.26 -22.77 -5.18
N ARG A 18 -8.48 -22.55 -3.87
CA ARG A 18 -9.59 -23.10 -3.12
C ARG A 18 -10.82 -22.19 -3.07
N ARG A 19 -10.76 -21.01 -3.68
CA ARG A 19 -11.82 -19.98 -3.69
C ARG A 19 -12.34 -19.63 -2.29
N LEU A 20 -11.41 -19.46 -1.34
CA LEU A 20 -11.75 -19.26 0.06
C LEU A 20 -12.36 -17.90 0.37
N MET A 21 -12.09 -16.87 -0.44
CA MET A 21 -12.57 -15.50 -0.23
C MET A 21 -14.08 -15.29 -0.47
N HIS A 22 -14.76 -16.11 -1.25
CA HIS A 22 -16.14 -16.02 -1.76
C HIS A 22 -16.41 -14.83 -2.68
N GLN A 23 -15.99 -13.64 -2.32
CA GLN A 23 -16.14 -12.43 -3.13
C GLN A 23 -14.78 -12.06 -3.73
N PRO A 24 -14.75 -11.46 -4.90
CA PRO A 24 -13.52 -10.95 -5.47
C PRO A 24 -12.78 -10.05 -4.49
N PHE A 25 -11.46 -9.99 -4.63
CA PHE A 25 -10.62 -9.01 -3.96
C PHE A 25 -10.65 -7.72 -4.79
N VAL A 26 -11.09 -6.63 -4.19
CA VAL A 26 -11.30 -5.36 -4.89
C VAL A 26 -10.19 -4.38 -4.51
N VAL A 27 -9.48 -3.88 -5.51
CA VAL A 27 -8.47 -2.83 -5.37
C VAL A 27 -8.97 -1.57 -6.05
N VAL A 28 -8.90 -0.45 -5.34
CA VAL A 28 -8.98 0.90 -5.92
C VAL A 28 -7.56 1.46 -5.99
N ASP A 29 -7.12 1.86 -7.18
CA ASP A 29 -5.80 2.41 -7.43
C ASP A 29 -5.92 3.83 -8.00
N VAL A 30 -5.55 4.82 -7.20
CA VAL A 30 -5.59 6.24 -7.54
C VAL A 30 -4.17 6.70 -7.87
N GLY A 31 -3.99 7.18 -9.10
CA GLY A 31 -2.68 7.37 -9.72
C GLY A 31 -2.18 6.04 -10.29
N VAL A 32 -3.02 5.40 -11.14
CA VAL A 32 -2.78 4.04 -11.67
C VAL A 32 -1.76 4.00 -12.82
N GLN A 33 -0.94 5.02 -12.95
CA GLN A 33 0.08 5.10 -13.99
C GLN A 33 0.99 3.87 -13.99
N GLY A 34 1.06 3.18 -15.14
CA GLY A 34 1.79 1.90 -15.29
C GLY A 34 0.98 0.65 -14.93
N GLY A 35 -0.28 0.82 -14.53
CA GLY A 35 -1.17 -0.28 -14.12
C GLY A 35 -1.03 -0.64 -12.64
N GLU A 36 -1.89 -1.55 -12.19
CA GLU A 36 -1.87 -2.03 -10.81
C GLU A 36 -0.56 -2.77 -10.46
N ASN A 37 -0.18 -2.72 -9.18
CA ASN A 37 1.05 -3.37 -8.73
C ASN A 37 1.01 -4.89 -8.98
N PRO A 38 2.06 -5.48 -9.59
CA PRO A 38 2.14 -6.91 -9.93
C PRO A 38 1.93 -7.88 -8.76
N ARG A 39 2.06 -7.43 -7.50
CA ARG A 39 1.77 -8.26 -6.32
C ARG A 39 0.35 -8.84 -6.34
N TRP A 40 -0.59 -8.09 -6.90
CA TRP A 40 -1.99 -8.47 -7.00
C TRP A 40 -2.27 -9.54 -8.05
N HIS A 41 -1.36 -9.74 -9.02
CA HIS A 41 -1.58 -10.70 -10.12
C HIS A 41 -1.73 -12.15 -9.64
N VAL A 42 -1.24 -12.48 -8.45
CA VAL A 42 -1.44 -13.80 -7.83
C VAL A 42 -2.91 -14.13 -7.59
N LEU A 43 -3.77 -13.11 -7.50
CA LEU A 43 -5.21 -13.27 -7.30
C LEU A 43 -5.95 -13.69 -8.58
N GLY A 44 -5.34 -13.54 -9.77
CA GLY A 44 -5.91 -13.94 -11.05
C GLY A 44 -7.32 -13.39 -11.28
N ASP A 45 -8.25 -14.25 -11.66
CA ASP A 45 -9.66 -13.90 -11.93
C ASP A 45 -10.45 -13.45 -10.68
N HIS A 46 -9.88 -13.62 -9.49
CA HIS A 46 -10.48 -13.14 -8.24
C HIS A 46 -10.11 -11.68 -7.91
N LEU A 47 -9.33 -11.02 -8.73
CA LEU A 47 -8.96 -9.63 -8.58
C LEU A 47 -9.87 -8.73 -9.44
N VAL A 48 -10.46 -7.71 -8.81
CA VAL A 48 -11.14 -6.60 -9.50
C VAL A 48 -10.37 -5.32 -9.21
N VAL A 49 -10.06 -4.56 -10.25
CA VAL A 49 -9.33 -3.29 -10.14
C VAL A 49 -10.17 -2.13 -10.69
N TYR A 50 -10.27 -1.08 -9.92
CA TYR A 50 -10.77 0.22 -10.34
C TYR A 50 -9.61 1.22 -10.30
N GLY A 51 -9.08 1.57 -11.47
CA GLY A 51 -7.95 2.48 -11.61
C GLY A 51 -8.36 3.86 -12.07
N PHE A 52 -7.77 4.89 -11.47
CA PHE A 52 -8.05 6.30 -11.75
C PHE A 52 -6.77 7.05 -12.06
N ASP A 53 -6.79 7.85 -13.12
CA ASP A 53 -5.70 8.77 -13.44
C ASP A 53 -6.24 10.03 -14.09
N ALA A 54 -5.58 11.17 -13.84
CA ALA A 54 -5.88 12.46 -14.45
C ALA A 54 -5.35 12.57 -15.89
N ILE A 55 -4.48 11.65 -16.32
CA ILE A 55 -3.82 11.66 -17.62
C ILE A 55 -4.59 10.73 -18.57
N GLU A 56 -5.24 11.30 -19.58
CA GLU A 56 -6.06 10.57 -20.53
C GLU A 56 -5.28 9.50 -21.28
N GLU A 57 -4.07 9.82 -21.68
CA GLU A 57 -3.18 8.93 -22.43
C GLU A 57 -2.88 7.65 -21.66
N VAL A 58 -2.68 7.77 -20.33
CA VAL A 58 -2.46 6.63 -19.43
C VAL A 58 -3.68 5.71 -19.41
N ILE A 59 -4.86 6.28 -19.22
CA ILE A 59 -6.09 5.50 -19.15
C ILE A 59 -6.40 4.81 -20.47
N ASN A 60 -6.23 5.51 -21.60
CA ASN A 60 -6.43 4.93 -22.92
C ASN A 60 -5.49 3.77 -23.20
N ASP A 61 -4.25 3.83 -22.72
CA ASP A 61 -3.28 2.74 -22.84
C ASP A 61 -3.68 1.53 -21.98
N LEU A 62 -4.07 1.74 -20.73
CA LEU A 62 -4.49 0.68 -19.82
C LEU A 62 -5.78 0.00 -20.31
N GLN A 63 -6.75 0.76 -20.81
CA GLN A 63 -7.98 0.21 -21.40
C GLN A 63 -7.69 -0.66 -22.64
N ARG A 64 -6.72 -0.27 -23.47
CA ARG A 64 -6.29 -1.10 -24.61
C ARG A 64 -5.60 -2.38 -24.17
N GLN A 65 -4.71 -2.30 -23.16
CA GLN A 65 -3.98 -3.46 -22.64
C GLN A 65 -4.90 -4.47 -21.96
N SER A 66 -5.94 -3.98 -21.28
CA SER A 66 -6.92 -4.80 -20.57
C SER A 66 -8.18 -5.14 -21.41
N ALA A 67 -8.14 -4.91 -22.72
CA ALA A 67 -9.29 -5.14 -23.58
C ALA A 67 -9.79 -6.60 -23.48
N GLY A 68 -11.04 -6.76 -23.04
CA GLY A 68 -11.66 -8.08 -22.81
C GLY A 68 -11.53 -8.60 -21.36
N ASP A 69 -10.76 -7.99 -20.51
CA ASP A 69 -10.76 -8.28 -19.07
C ASP A 69 -11.93 -7.55 -18.39
N ARG A 70 -12.88 -8.33 -17.86
CA ARG A 70 -14.11 -7.80 -17.21
C ARG A 70 -13.86 -7.30 -15.78
N ASN A 71 -12.68 -7.53 -15.25
CA ASN A 71 -12.31 -7.22 -13.88
C ASN A 71 -11.38 -6.01 -13.80
N ARG A 72 -11.07 -5.36 -14.93
CA ARG A 72 -10.22 -4.17 -15.01
C ARG A 72 -11.05 -2.99 -15.51
N HIS A 73 -11.19 -1.96 -14.65
CA HIS A 73 -11.99 -0.78 -14.91
C HIS A 73 -11.10 0.46 -14.72
N TYR A 74 -10.78 1.15 -15.81
CA TYR A 74 -9.92 2.34 -15.77
C TYR A 74 -10.70 3.57 -16.18
N TYR A 75 -10.59 4.64 -15.40
CA TYR A 75 -11.37 5.86 -15.57
C TYR A 75 -10.47 7.08 -15.69
N TRP A 76 -10.67 7.83 -16.77
CA TRP A 76 -10.02 9.14 -16.92
C TRP A 76 -10.73 10.17 -16.05
N LEU A 77 -10.37 10.20 -14.79
CA LEU A 77 -10.79 11.18 -13.80
C LEU A 77 -9.82 11.15 -12.62
N ALA A 78 -9.75 12.24 -11.89
CA ALA A 78 -9.01 12.29 -10.63
C ALA A 78 -9.94 12.06 -9.43
N ALA A 79 -9.41 11.46 -8.37
CA ALA A 79 -10.08 11.43 -7.09
C ALA A 79 -9.70 12.67 -6.25
N GLY A 80 -10.64 13.19 -5.44
CA GLY A 80 -10.39 14.34 -4.57
C GLY A 80 -11.51 14.59 -3.56
N ASP A 81 -11.43 15.70 -2.85
CA ASP A 81 -12.32 16.08 -1.75
C ASP A 81 -13.71 16.58 -2.19
N ALA A 82 -13.84 16.95 -3.47
CA ALA A 82 -15.08 17.48 -4.04
C ALA A 82 -15.29 17.00 -5.47
N ASN A 83 -16.56 16.96 -5.93
CA ASN A 83 -16.89 16.72 -7.33
C ASN A 83 -16.80 18.02 -8.12
N GLY A 84 -16.29 17.97 -9.34
CA GLY A 84 -16.20 19.14 -10.24
C GLY A 84 -15.01 19.06 -11.18
N GLU A 85 -14.58 20.20 -11.65
CA GLU A 85 -13.39 20.34 -12.52
C GLU A 85 -12.31 21.13 -11.78
N ARG A 86 -11.05 20.72 -11.99
CA ARG A 86 -9.86 21.40 -11.45
C ARG A 86 -8.76 21.51 -12.49
N SER A 87 -7.92 22.54 -12.33
CA SER A 87 -6.66 22.64 -13.07
C SER A 87 -5.68 21.59 -12.58
N PHE A 88 -5.18 20.80 -13.50
CA PHE A 88 -4.14 19.80 -13.30
C PHE A 88 -2.92 20.18 -14.13
N TYR A 89 -1.74 20.12 -13.56
CA TYR A 89 -0.51 20.55 -14.20
C TYR A 89 0.27 19.33 -14.69
N PHE A 90 0.24 19.16 -15.99
CA PHE A 90 0.92 18.07 -16.69
C PHE A 90 2.39 18.41 -16.91
N ASN A 91 3.28 17.45 -16.63
CA ASN A 91 4.69 17.54 -16.95
C ASN A 91 5.00 16.68 -18.17
N ALA A 92 5.22 17.33 -19.33
CA ALA A 92 5.46 16.61 -20.59
C ALA A 92 6.80 15.85 -20.62
N THR A 93 7.77 16.25 -19.79
CA THR A 93 9.09 15.62 -19.74
C THR A 93 9.14 14.45 -18.77
N ASP A 94 8.29 14.46 -17.75
CA ASP A 94 8.14 13.39 -16.77
C ASP A 94 6.67 13.30 -16.33
N PRO A 95 5.82 12.59 -17.08
CA PRO A 95 4.39 12.46 -16.77
C PRO A 95 4.11 11.93 -15.36
N TYR A 96 5.02 11.12 -14.80
CA TYR A 96 4.91 10.58 -13.44
C TYR A 96 4.95 11.65 -12.35
N SER A 97 5.49 12.83 -12.64
CA SER A 97 5.54 13.95 -11.70
C SER A 97 4.44 14.99 -11.93
N SER A 98 3.41 14.67 -12.72
CA SER A 98 2.24 15.54 -12.92
C SER A 98 1.38 15.62 -11.66
N SER A 99 0.76 16.77 -11.37
CA SER A 99 0.07 16.99 -10.10
C SER A 99 -0.97 18.10 -10.18
N PHE A 100 -1.79 18.25 -9.15
CA PHE A 100 -2.63 19.43 -8.92
C PHE A 100 -1.85 20.67 -8.47
N TYR A 101 -0.56 20.54 -8.22
CA TYR A 101 0.32 21.64 -7.87
C TYR A 101 1.18 22.07 -9.05
N GLU A 102 1.22 23.39 -9.32
CA GLU A 102 1.99 23.96 -10.44
C GLU A 102 3.50 23.74 -10.28
N GLN A 103 4.00 23.84 -9.05
CA GLN A 103 5.41 23.67 -8.75
C GLN A 103 5.70 22.25 -8.25
N GLY A 104 6.76 21.67 -8.77
CA GLY A 104 7.30 20.41 -8.31
C GLY A 104 8.80 20.52 -8.06
N VAL A 105 9.31 19.59 -7.27
CA VAL A 105 10.75 19.44 -7.06
C VAL A 105 11.13 18.08 -7.61
N ASP A 106 12.22 18.02 -8.36
CA ASP A 106 12.70 16.73 -8.84
C ASP A 106 13.03 15.80 -7.65
N ARG A 107 13.02 14.48 -7.90
CA ARG A 107 13.28 13.44 -6.89
C ARG A 107 14.53 13.70 -6.03
N PHE A 108 15.47 14.54 -6.51
CA PHE A 108 16.72 14.86 -5.81
C PHE A 108 16.70 16.28 -5.21
N GLY A 109 15.63 17.04 -5.33
CA GLY A 109 15.57 18.44 -4.88
C GLY A 109 16.60 19.32 -5.57
N LEU A 110 17.05 18.93 -6.76
CA LEU A 110 18.11 19.59 -7.50
C LEU A 110 17.60 20.66 -8.43
N LEU A 111 16.41 20.43 -8.97
CA LEU A 111 15.75 21.32 -9.94
C LEU A 111 14.32 21.51 -9.47
N GLU A 112 14.01 22.74 -9.08
CA GLU A 112 12.61 23.19 -9.09
C GLU A 112 12.19 23.19 -10.56
N HIS A 113 11.21 22.37 -10.91
CA HIS A 113 10.61 22.39 -12.23
C HIS A 113 9.18 22.92 -12.13
N ARG A 114 8.83 23.75 -13.06
CA ARG A 114 7.47 24.22 -13.24
C ARG A 114 6.78 23.26 -14.21
N ARG A 115 5.67 22.72 -13.80
CA ARG A 115 4.77 22.01 -14.68
C ARG A 115 4.07 23.08 -15.54
N ASP A 116 4.27 23.02 -16.84
CA ASP A 116 3.97 24.15 -17.75
C ASP A 116 2.66 23.98 -18.52
N GLN A 117 2.01 22.81 -18.43
CA GLN A 117 0.79 22.53 -19.16
C GLN A 117 -0.38 22.35 -18.19
N ALA A 118 -1.17 23.41 -18.01
CA ALA A 118 -2.43 23.31 -17.29
C ALA A 118 -3.48 22.60 -18.17
N ARG A 119 -4.10 21.55 -17.62
CA ARG A 119 -5.23 20.82 -18.22
C ARG A 119 -6.42 20.88 -17.26
N THR A 120 -7.63 20.96 -17.77
CA THR A 120 -8.83 20.81 -16.94
C THR A 120 -9.15 19.31 -16.83
N VAL A 121 -9.31 18.81 -15.61
CA VAL A 121 -9.66 17.42 -15.35
C VAL A 121 -10.88 17.33 -14.46
N THR A 122 -11.68 16.30 -14.69
CA THR A 122 -12.82 15.97 -13.82
C THR A 122 -12.31 15.35 -12.52
N VAL A 123 -12.77 15.86 -11.40
CA VAL A 123 -12.49 15.35 -10.05
C VAL A 123 -13.78 14.75 -9.46
N ARG A 124 -13.70 13.61 -8.86
CA ARG A 124 -14.80 12.95 -8.15
C ARG A 124 -14.34 12.47 -6.78
N ARG A 125 -15.26 12.53 -5.82
CA ARG A 125 -15.06 11.89 -4.52
C ARG A 125 -15.21 10.38 -4.67
N LEU A 126 -14.32 9.60 -4.07
CA LEU A 126 -14.43 8.14 -4.05
C LEU A 126 -15.73 7.69 -3.36
N ASP A 127 -16.16 8.39 -2.30
CA ASP A 127 -17.44 8.13 -1.65
C ASP A 127 -18.64 8.33 -2.60
N THR A 128 -18.55 9.28 -3.55
CA THR A 128 -19.60 9.46 -4.55
C THR A 128 -19.63 8.31 -5.56
N LEU A 129 -18.44 7.87 -6.03
CA LEU A 129 -18.31 6.74 -6.95
C LEU A 129 -18.76 5.42 -6.31
N LEU A 130 -18.56 5.28 -5.01
CA LEU A 130 -19.06 4.14 -4.23
C LEU A 130 -20.59 4.18 -4.11
N ALA A 131 -21.14 5.36 -3.76
CA ALA A 131 -22.58 5.53 -3.54
C ALA A 131 -23.41 5.39 -4.82
N ASP A 132 -22.89 5.81 -5.97
CA ASP A 132 -23.57 5.67 -7.27
C ASP A 132 -23.31 4.33 -7.97
N GLY A 133 -22.54 3.43 -7.34
CA GLY A 133 -22.26 2.09 -7.85
C GLY A 133 -21.24 2.03 -9.00
N THR A 134 -20.54 3.13 -9.29
CA THR A 134 -19.45 3.15 -10.27
C THR A 134 -18.32 2.20 -9.86
N ILE A 135 -18.04 2.13 -8.55
CA ILE A 135 -17.08 1.20 -7.97
C ILE A 135 -17.75 0.35 -6.87
N ALA A 136 -17.27 -0.86 -6.70
CA ALA A 136 -17.61 -1.69 -5.56
C ALA A 136 -16.79 -1.26 -4.32
N GLN A 137 -17.26 -1.63 -3.12
CA GLN A 137 -16.51 -1.42 -1.89
C GLN A 137 -15.12 -2.10 -1.99
N PRO A 138 -14.03 -1.35 -1.89
CA PRO A 138 -12.71 -1.93 -2.00
C PRO A 138 -12.27 -2.65 -0.71
N ASP A 139 -11.43 -3.65 -0.89
CA ASP A 139 -10.66 -4.27 0.18
C ASP A 139 -9.35 -3.52 0.41
N PHE A 140 -8.80 -2.92 -0.65
CA PHE A 140 -7.54 -2.19 -0.62
C PHE A 140 -7.60 -0.92 -1.45
N LEU A 141 -7.03 0.16 -0.94
CA LEU A 141 -6.88 1.45 -1.63
C LEU A 141 -5.39 1.79 -1.77
N LYS A 142 -4.91 1.95 -3.01
CA LYS A 142 -3.60 2.58 -3.27
C LYS A 142 -3.81 4.02 -3.68
N CYS A 143 -3.03 4.93 -3.13
CA CYS A 143 -3.07 6.36 -3.44
C CYS A 143 -1.66 6.91 -3.63
N ASP A 144 -1.38 7.34 -4.84
CA ASP A 144 -0.09 7.90 -5.25
C ASP A 144 -0.34 8.93 -6.35
N VAL A 145 -0.56 10.15 -5.94
CA VAL A 145 -1.07 11.25 -6.77
C VAL A 145 -0.23 12.51 -6.66
N GLU A 146 1.07 12.31 -6.35
CA GLU A 146 2.06 13.39 -6.38
C GLU A 146 1.64 14.61 -5.54
N GLY A 147 1.16 14.31 -4.29
CA GLY A 147 0.90 15.30 -3.26
C GLY A 147 -0.56 15.64 -3.01
N PHE A 148 -1.50 15.07 -3.75
CA PHE A 148 -2.94 15.30 -3.59
C PHE A 148 -3.63 14.22 -2.73
N GLU A 149 -2.88 13.35 -2.05
CA GLU A 149 -3.35 12.21 -1.25
C GLU A 149 -4.32 12.63 -0.15
N LYS A 150 -4.05 13.76 0.52
CA LYS A 150 -4.93 14.30 1.56
C LYS A 150 -6.33 14.54 1.03
N ASP A 151 -6.45 15.17 -0.15
CA ASP A 151 -7.74 15.50 -0.75
C ASP A 151 -8.47 14.23 -1.21
N VAL A 152 -7.74 13.23 -1.71
CA VAL A 152 -8.30 11.91 -2.02
C VAL A 152 -8.92 11.28 -0.77
N PHE A 153 -8.19 11.22 0.35
CA PHE A 153 -8.70 10.64 1.59
C PHE A 153 -9.86 11.44 2.21
N LEU A 154 -9.89 12.76 2.06
CA LEU A 154 -11.04 13.57 2.45
C LEU A 154 -12.30 13.25 1.62
N GLY A 155 -12.13 12.85 0.37
CA GLY A 155 -13.20 12.38 -0.52
C GLY A 155 -13.57 10.89 -0.38
N ALA A 156 -12.87 10.15 0.49
CA ALA A 156 -13.01 8.71 0.70
C ALA A 156 -13.41 8.31 2.13
N ARG A 157 -13.94 9.23 2.92
CA ARG A 157 -14.16 9.03 4.37
C ARG A 157 -15.06 7.84 4.70
N GLU A 158 -16.13 7.63 3.92
CA GLU A 158 -17.03 6.50 4.13
C GLU A 158 -16.37 5.19 3.66
N MET A 159 -15.66 5.22 2.52
CA MET A 159 -14.89 4.09 2.01
C MET A 159 -13.84 3.64 3.03
N LEU A 160 -13.10 4.57 3.64
CA LEU A 160 -12.03 4.27 4.60
C LEU A 160 -12.52 3.59 5.87
N ARG A 161 -13.82 3.68 6.21
CA ARG A 161 -14.38 2.99 7.38
C ARG A 161 -14.39 1.47 7.27
N SER A 162 -14.35 0.95 6.05
CA SER A 162 -14.49 -0.50 5.79
C SER A 162 -13.37 -1.09 4.95
N VAL A 163 -12.49 -0.28 4.36
CA VAL A 163 -11.30 -0.77 3.67
C VAL A 163 -10.37 -1.46 4.65
N LEU A 164 -9.70 -2.54 4.23
CA LEU A 164 -8.84 -3.35 5.09
C LEU A 164 -7.40 -2.81 5.11
N GLY A 165 -6.94 -2.23 4.00
CA GLY A 165 -5.60 -1.65 3.90
C GLY A 165 -5.53 -0.50 2.92
N VAL A 166 -4.57 0.39 3.15
CA VAL A 166 -4.25 1.55 2.32
C VAL A 166 -2.75 1.62 2.11
N GLU A 167 -2.31 1.75 0.87
CA GLU A 167 -0.92 2.12 0.54
C GLU A 167 -0.91 3.54 0.00
N SER A 168 -0.04 4.38 0.53
CA SER A 168 0.06 5.77 0.08
C SER A 168 1.50 6.23 -0.02
N GLU A 169 1.82 6.94 -1.12
CA GLU A 169 3.01 7.77 -1.15
C GLU A 169 2.73 9.05 -0.34
N THR A 170 3.74 9.57 0.33
CA THR A 170 3.65 10.81 1.11
C THR A 170 5.03 11.41 1.35
N ASN A 171 5.09 12.63 1.86
CA ASN A 171 6.34 13.27 2.25
C ASN A 171 6.54 13.23 3.76
N PHE A 172 7.81 13.08 4.17
CA PHE A 172 8.16 13.10 5.58
C PHE A 172 7.99 14.50 6.19
N ASP A 173 8.44 15.52 5.46
CA ASP A 173 8.40 16.90 5.92
C ASP A 173 7.44 17.76 5.08
N ILE A 174 6.93 18.82 5.70
CA ILE A 174 6.24 19.90 5.00
C ILE A 174 7.28 20.72 4.24
N SER A 175 7.14 20.81 2.92
CA SER A 175 7.87 21.79 2.14
C SER A 175 7.09 23.11 2.10
N PRO A 176 7.70 24.27 2.41
CA PRO A 176 7.04 25.56 2.27
C PRO A 176 6.65 25.90 0.83
N THR A 177 7.37 25.33 -0.14
CA THR A 177 7.18 25.56 -1.57
C THR A 177 6.30 24.51 -2.23
N TYR A 178 6.03 23.39 -1.55
CA TYR A 178 5.29 22.26 -2.07
C TYR A 178 4.40 21.68 -0.96
N PRO A 179 3.15 22.17 -0.85
CA PRO A 179 2.24 21.82 0.23
C PRO A 179 1.59 20.44 0.01
N MET A 180 2.40 19.43 -0.25
CA MET A 180 1.94 18.03 -0.33
C MET A 180 1.39 17.57 1.01
N GLY A 181 0.45 16.63 0.97
CA GLY A 181 0.07 15.88 2.15
C GLY A 181 1.32 15.29 2.81
N HIS A 182 1.61 15.66 4.04
CA HIS A 182 2.72 15.06 4.75
C HIS A 182 2.27 13.89 5.62
N PHE A 183 3.18 13.00 5.92
CA PHE A 183 2.94 11.76 6.66
C PHE A 183 2.09 11.97 7.92
N GLY A 184 2.42 12.94 8.78
CA GLY A 184 1.66 13.17 10.01
C GLY A 184 0.19 13.55 9.80
N THR A 185 -0.12 14.28 8.70
CA THR A 185 -1.52 14.61 8.36
C THR A 185 -2.26 13.39 7.83
N LEU A 186 -1.64 12.61 6.94
CA LEU A 186 -2.25 11.41 6.39
C LEU A 186 -2.42 10.34 7.47
N GLN A 187 -1.40 10.16 8.32
CA GLN A 187 -1.45 9.24 9.45
C GLN A 187 -2.64 9.55 10.37
N GLN A 188 -2.87 10.83 10.71
CA GLN A 188 -3.99 11.18 11.56
C GLN A 188 -5.35 10.89 10.89
N LEU A 189 -5.50 11.23 9.60
CA LEU A 189 -6.73 10.94 8.85
C LEU A 189 -7.03 9.44 8.79
N LEU A 190 -6.01 8.62 8.60
CA LEU A 190 -6.16 7.18 8.48
C LEU A 190 -6.32 6.52 9.86
N LEU A 191 -5.68 7.05 10.90
CA LEU A 191 -5.89 6.62 12.28
C LEU A 191 -7.35 6.88 12.73
N ASP A 192 -7.94 8.01 12.35
CA ASP A 192 -9.35 8.31 12.63
C ASP A 192 -10.31 7.31 11.95
N ALA A 193 -9.84 6.61 10.91
CA ALA A 193 -10.53 5.51 10.23
C ALA A 193 -10.07 4.11 10.73
N HIS A 194 -9.32 4.03 11.84
CA HIS A 194 -8.76 2.81 12.43
C HIS A 194 -7.75 2.07 11.53
N LEU A 195 -7.08 2.80 10.65
CA LEU A 195 -5.99 2.28 9.82
C LEU A 195 -4.65 2.67 10.45
N LEU A 196 -3.95 1.69 10.98
CA LEU A 196 -2.67 1.86 11.67
C LEU A 196 -1.51 1.70 10.69
N THR A 197 -0.37 2.33 10.98
CA THR A 197 0.86 2.17 10.18
C THR A 197 1.47 0.79 10.43
N PHE A 198 1.65 0.00 9.39
CA PHE A 198 2.20 -1.36 9.44
C PHE A 198 3.57 -1.49 8.79
N ASP A 199 3.82 -0.75 7.71
CA ASP A 199 5.13 -0.75 7.07
C ASP A 199 5.45 0.63 6.47
N ILE A 200 6.73 0.97 6.42
CA ILE A 200 7.23 2.22 5.83
C ILE A 200 8.49 1.93 5.04
N SER A 201 8.48 2.25 3.77
CA SER A 201 9.69 2.42 3.00
C SER A 201 9.92 3.90 2.67
N TYR A 202 11.17 4.30 2.47
CA TYR A 202 11.47 5.71 2.22
C TYR A 202 12.61 5.90 1.23
N ASN A 203 12.53 7.01 0.51
CA ASN A 203 13.62 7.51 -0.31
C ASN A 203 14.38 8.61 0.44
N ARG A 204 15.70 8.65 0.26
CA ARG A 204 16.55 9.73 0.80
C ARG A 204 16.89 10.72 -0.29
N VAL A 205 16.94 11.99 0.09
CA VAL A 205 17.34 13.08 -0.81
C VAL A 205 18.55 13.80 -0.24
N PRO A 206 19.72 13.70 -0.88
CA PRO A 206 20.91 14.43 -0.48
C PRO A 206 20.78 15.93 -0.77
N ARG A 207 21.54 16.73 -0.08
CA ARG A 207 21.58 18.18 -0.33
C ARG A 207 22.08 18.49 -1.75
N ALA A 208 21.42 19.40 -2.46
CA ALA A 208 21.76 19.80 -3.81
C ALA A 208 23.22 20.27 -3.97
N SER A 209 23.76 21.00 -2.96
CA SER A 209 25.18 21.42 -2.94
C SER A 209 26.15 20.23 -2.96
N PHE A 210 25.82 19.17 -2.22
CA PHE A 210 26.64 17.95 -2.19
C PHE A 210 26.59 17.22 -3.54
N VAL A 211 25.41 17.08 -4.13
CA VAL A 211 25.28 16.43 -5.44
C VAL A 211 26.01 17.21 -6.53
N ARG A 212 25.89 18.55 -6.55
CA ARG A 212 26.68 19.40 -7.48
C ARG A 212 28.19 19.23 -7.28
N ALA A 213 28.66 19.15 -6.05
CA ALA A 213 30.06 18.93 -5.76
C ALA A 213 30.57 17.54 -6.22
N LEU A 214 29.72 16.51 -6.17
CA LEU A 214 30.05 15.18 -6.70
C LEU A 214 30.03 15.18 -8.23
N ALA A 215 29.03 15.82 -8.84
CA ALA A 215 28.92 15.92 -10.29
C ALA A 215 30.13 16.65 -10.91
N SER A 216 30.62 17.72 -10.27
CA SER A 216 31.83 18.44 -10.71
C SER A 216 33.11 17.57 -10.67
N LYS A 217 33.07 16.47 -9.90
CA LYS A 217 34.17 15.48 -9.81
C LYS A 217 33.94 14.22 -10.65
N GLY A 218 32.91 14.23 -11.53
CA GLY A 218 32.54 13.06 -12.33
C GLY A 218 31.97 11.88 -11.53
N ARG A 219 31.52 12.12 -10.30
CA ARG A 219 30.96 11.12 -9.39
C ARG A 219 29.44 11.25 -9.32
N THR A 220 28.73 10.65 -10.24
CA THR A 220 27.26 10.69 -10.31
C THR A 220 26.62 9.29 -10.20
N ASP A 221 27.20 8.42 -9.40
CA ASP A 221 26.61 7.12 -9.14
C ASP A 221 25.31 7.29 -8.34
N ARG A 222 24.18 7.08 -9.01
CA ARG A 222 22.84 7.20 -8.41
C ARG A 222 22.62 6.22 -7.25
N ALA A 223 23.21 5.02 -7.32
CA ALA A 223 23.08 4.02 -6.26
C ALA A 223 23.76 4.50 -4.98
N ALA A 224 24.97 5.10 -5.10
CA ALA A 224 25.67 5.68 -3.96
C ALA A 224 24.98 6.91 -3.38
N LEU A 225 24.14 7.63 -4.15
CA LEU A 225 23.37 8.76 -3.67
C LEU A 225 22.09 8.36 -2.96
N ALA A 226 21.54 7.18 -3.25
CA ALA A 226 20.25 6.72 -2.71
C ALA A 226 20.27 6.53 -1.18
N ASP A 227 21.45 6.24 -0.60
CA ASP A 227 21.63 6.06 0.84
C ASP A 227 21.97 7.36 1.59
N LEU A 228 22.11 8.47 0.86
CA LEU A 228 22.54 9.75 1.43
C LEU A 228 21.38 10.73 1.58
N GLY A 229 21.53 11.63 2.55
CA GLY A 229 20.57 12.70 2.78
C GLY A 229 19.51 12.35 3.84
N LYS A 230 18.47 13.17 3.89
CA LYS A 230 17.35 12.95 4.80
C LYS A 230 16.25 12.13 4.10
N PRO A 231 15.41 11.39 4.86
CA PRO A 231 14.18 10.85 4.30
C PRO A 231 13.35 11.98 3.68
N ALA A 232 12.79 11.73 2.51
CA ALA A 232 11.99 12.72 1.78
C ALA A 232 10.60 12.17 1.45
N THR A 233 10.51 11.19 0.56
CA THR A 233 9.25 10.52 0.23
C THR A 233 9.16 9.19 0.95
N LEU A 234 7.97 8.85 1.35
CA LEU A 234 7.61 7.59 2.03
C LEU A 234 6.58 6.86 1.18
N ASN A 235 6.72 5.53 1.10
CA ASN A 235 5.59 4.66 0.80
C ASN A 235 5.18 4.00 2.11
N VAL A 236 3.93 4.16 2.48
CA VAL A 236 3.41 3.73 3.79
C VAL A 236 2.25 2.79 3.58
N LEU A 237 2.32 1.64 4.25
CA LEU A 237 1.21 0.71 4.38
C LEU A 237 0.46 0.99 5.68
N PHE A 238 -0.82 1.26 5.55
CA PHE A 238 -1.76 1.34 6.66
C PHE A 238 -2.74 0.18 6.57
N CYS A 239 -2.98 -0.49 7.68
CA CYS A 239 -3.93 -1.59 7.76
C CYS A 239 -4.79 -1.49 9.01
N ARG A 240 -5.94 -2.16 8.99
CA ARG A 240 -6.66 -2.47 10.20
C ARG A 240 -5.88 -3.50 11.01
N ASP A 241 -5.90 -3.35 12.33
CA ASP A 241 -5.40 -4.37 13.24
C ASP A 241 -6.62 -5.11 13.83
N LEU A 242 -7.05 -6.15 13.13
CA LEU A 242 -8.24 -6.92 13.53
C LEU A 242 -8.07 -7.61 14.91
N ILE A 243 -6.84 -7.88 15.31
CA ILE A 243 -6.55 -8.48 16.62
C ILE A 243 -6.75 -7.42 17.70
N ALA A 244 -6.14 -6.23 17.54
CA ALA A 244 -6.31 -5.13 18.48
C ALA A 244 -7.77 -4.66 18.55
N GLU A 245 -8.47 -4.60 17.40
CA GLU A 245 -9.89 -4.25 17.35
C GLU A 245 -10.76 -5.27 18.11
N ALA A 246 -10.46 -6.55 18.02
CA ALA A 246 -11.17 -7.61 18.73
C ALA A 246 -10.88 -7.65 20.24
N ASP A 247 -9.65 -7.34 20.63
CA ASP A 247 -9.20 -7.42 22.03
C ASP A 247 -9.53 -6.15 22.84
N HIS A 248 -9.76 -5.01 22.15
CA HIS A 248 -9.96 -3.67 22.74
C HIS A 248 -11.17 -2.95 22.15
N GLN A 249 -12.29 -3.66 21.98
CA GLN A 249 -13.50 -3.13 21.35
C GLN A 249 -13.98 -1.80 21.96
N GLU A 250 -13.77 -1.59 23.26
CA GLU A 250 -14.14 -0.36 23.97
C GLU A 250 -13.39 0.88 23.48
N ASN A 251 -12.23 0.71 22.85
CA ASN A 251 -11.42 1.83 22.33
C ASN A 251 -11.79 2.23 20.90
N TYR A 252 -12.64 1.45 20.24
CA TYR A 252 -13.04 1.67 18.85
C TYR A 252 -14.52 2.10 18.79
N SER A 253 -14.79 3.30 18.30
CA SER A 253 -16.17 3.85 18.17
C SER A 253 -17.04 3.04 17.19
N THR A 254 -16.42 2.35 16.26
CA THR A 254 -17.03 1.40 15.33
C THR A 254 -15.99 0.31 15.03
N PRO A 255 -15.89 -0.72 15.88
CA PRO A 255 -14.99 -1.83 15.57
C PRO A 255 -15.44 -2.44 14.25
N CYS A 256 -14.51 -2.58 13.32
CA CYS A 256 -14.76 -3.40 12.14
C CYS A 256 -14.68 -4.85 12.59
N GLU A 257 -15.78 -5.35 13.15
CA GLU A 257 -15.88 -6.80 13.21
C GLU A 257 -15.82 -7.31 11.77
N PRO A 258 -14.86 -8.18 11.43
CA PRO A 258 -14.86 -8.79 10.12
C PRO A 258 -16.24 -9.38 9.88
N SER A 259 -16.98 -8.84 8.90
CA SER A 259 -18.37 -9.23 8.61
C SER A 259 -18.49 -10.69 8.18
N GLY A 260 -17.35 -11.41 8.08
CA GLY A 260 -17.29 -12.82 7.76
C GLY A 260 -15.89 -13.35 7.58
N VAL A 261 -15.78 -14.67 7.51
CA VAL A 261 -14.51 -15.39 7.29
C VAL A 261 -13.78 -14.92 6.03
N GLY A 262 -14.52 -14.52 5.00
CA GLY A 262 -13.94 -14.00 3.77
C GLY A 262 -13.10 -12.73 3.97
N GLN A 263 -13.50 -11.82 4.86
CA GLN A 263 -12.70 -10.62 5.19
C GLN A 263 -11.43 -10.97 5.98
N LEU A 264 -11.49 -11.92 6.90
CA LEU A 264 -10.30 -12.42 7.60
C LEU A 264 -9.27 -12.98 6.60
N ILE A 265 -9.74 -13.77 5.63
CA ILE A 265 -8.87 -14.33 4.59
C ILE A 265 -8.26 -13.22 3.73
N LYS A 266 -9.06 -12.21 3.31
CA LYS A 266 -8.56 -11.06 2.55
C LYS A 266 -7.53 -10.24 3.33
N MET A 267 -7.72 -10.08 4.63
CA MET A 267 -6.76 -9.40 5.49
C MET A 267 -5.44 -10.17 5.59
N MET A 268 -5.49 -11.49 5.78
CA MET A 268 -4.31 -12.35 5.77
C MET A 268 -3.57 -12.30 4.42
N ILE A 269 -4.30 -12.18 3.30
CA ILE A 269 -3.73 -11.98 1.97
C ILE A 269 -2.98 -10.63 1.90
N ILE A 270 -3.58 -9.55 2.39
CA ILE A 270 -2.90 -8.23 2.43
C ILE A 270 -1.59 -8.35 3.21
N TYR A 271 -1.63 -8.92 4.41
CA TYR A 271 -0.44 -9.08 5.24
C TYR A 271 0.63 -9.94 4.56
N GLU A 272 0.26 -11.10 4.01
CA GLU A 272 1.22 -11.96 3.32
C GLU A 272 1.87 -11.28 2.12
N LEU A 273 1.08 -10.60 1.28
CA LEU A 273 1.59 -9.92 0.09
C LEU A 273 2.52 -8.74 0.42
N HIS A 274 2.38 -8.15 1.60
CA HIS A 274 3.24 -7.09 2.10
C HIS A 274 4.37 -7.59 3.03
N GLY A 275 4.65 -8.90 3.04
CA GLY A 275 5.74 -9.47 3.81
C GLY A 275 5.50 -9.54 5.33
N LEU A 276 4.26 -9.32 5.78
CA LEU A 276 3.82 -9.35 7.17
C LEU A 276 3.20 -10.73 7.52
N SER A 277 3.88 -11.80 7.13
CA SER A 277 3.38 -13.17 7.32
C SER A 277 3.25 -13.54 8.81
N ASP A 278 4.03 -12.92 9.70
CA ASP A 278 3.90 -13.02 11.14
C ASP A 278 2.55 -12.53 11.65
N ILE A 279 2.10 -11.36 11.17
CA ILE A 279 0.80 -10.78 11.53
C ILE A 279 -0.35 -11.61 10.93
N ALA A 280 -0.17 -12.10 9.69
CA ALA A 280 -1.14 -13.00 9.07
C ALA A 280 -1.28 -14.31 9.87
N LEU A 281 -0.18 -14.83 10.41
CA LEU A 281 -0.16 -16.03 11.25
C LEU A 281 -0.88 -15.78 12.59
N ASP A 282 -0.55 -14.70 13.29
CA ASP A 282 -1.25 -14.29 14.51
C ASP A 282 -2.76 -14.14 14.28
N THR A 283 -3.15 -13.57 13.11
CA THR A 283 -4.55 -13.46 12.72
C THR A 283 -5.19 -14.85 12.53
N ALA A 284 -4.48 -15.80 11.90
CA ALA A 284 -4.96 -17.15 11.71
C ALA A 284 -5.17 -17.87 13.06
N GLU A 285 -4.26 -17.73 14.01
CA GLU A 285 -4.36 -18.31 15.35
C GLU A 285 -5.46 -17.66 16.19
N ARG A 286 -5.56 -16.32 16.16
CA ARG A 286 -6.54 -15.56 16.96
C ARG A 286 -7.99 -15.83 16.54
N PHE A 287 -8.21 -16.06 15.25
CA PHE A 287 -9.54 -16.32 14.69
C PHE A 287 -9.71 -17.77 14.21
N ALA A 288 -8.96 -18.71 14.78
CA ALA A 288 -8.92 -20.12 14.35
C ALA A 288 -10.31 -20.76 14.28
N ASP A 289 -11.14 -20.59 15.32
CA ASP A 289 -12.49 -21.18 15.38
C ASP A 289 -13.38 -20.68 14.22
N ARG A 290 -13.30 -19.40 13.90
CA ARG A 290 -14.06 -18.81 12.77
C ARG A 290 -13.52 -19.27 11.42
N LEU A 291 -12.21 -19.32 11.28
CA LEU A 291 -11.54 -19.74 10.06
C LEU A 291 -11.77 -21.23 9.77
N ALA A 292 -11.87 -22.08 10.81
CA ALA A 292 -12.14 -23.52 10.69
C ALA A 292 -13.48 -23.84 10.01
N GLU A 293 -14.42 -22.91 9.99
CA GLU A 293 -15.67 -23.05 9.22
C GLU A 293 -15.41 -23.20 7.72
N ARG A 294 -14.21 -22.80 7.23
CA ARG A 294 -13.97 -22.63 5.81
C ARG A 294 -12.64 -23.14 5.29
N LEU A 295 -11.63 -23.17 6.13
CA LEU A 295 -10.29 -23.56 5.74
C LEU A 295 -9.62 -24.43 6.82
N ASP A 296 -8.63 -25.19 6.37
CA ASP A 296 -7.72 -25.91 7.25
C ASP A 296 -6.75 -24.91 7.88
N VAL A 297 -6.96 -24.59 9.16
CA VAL A 297 -6.20 -23.61 9.91
C VAL A 297 -4.74 -24.02 10.06
N ASP A 298 -4.47 -25.30 10.35
CA ASP A 298 -3.10 -25.83 10.50
C ASP A 298 -2.34 -25.66 9.17
N LYS A 299 -2.99 -25.92 8.05
CA LYS A 299 -2.40 -25.71 6.74
C LYS A 299 -2.16 -24.23 6.45
N ALA A 300 -3.08 -23.33 6.81
CA ALA A 300 -2.89 -21.88 6.67
C ALA A 300 -1.66 -21.42 7.46
N VAL A 301 -1.56 -21.81 8.73
CA VAL A 301 -0.42 -21.51 9.61
C VAL A 301 0.89 -22.02 9.01
N ASN A 302 0.93 -23.25 8.51
CA ASN A 302 2.12 -23.82 7.89
C ASN A 302 2.55 -23.07 6.62
N LEU A 303 1.59 -22.63 5.79
CA LEU A 303 1.88 -21.86 4.59
C LEU A 303 2.42 -20.46 4.92
N LEU A 304 1.86 -19.81 5.93
CA LEU A 304 2.30 -18.48 6.39
C LEU A 304 3.67 -18.54 7.07
N ALA A 305 3.98 -19.62 7.79
CA ALA A 305 5.26 -19.83 8.46
C ALA A 305 6.41 -20.17 7.48
N ASP A 306 6.13 -20.67 6.27
CA ASP A 306 7.16 -21.12 5.32
C ASP A 306 8.18 -20.02 4.94
N PRO A 307 7.80 -18.75 4.70
CA PRO A 307 8.76 -17.66 4.48
C PRO A 307 9.65 -17.38 5.68
N LEU A 308 9.12 -17.52 6.90
CA LEU A 308 9.88 -17.34 8.15
C LEU A 308 10.93 -18.44 8.33
N CYS A 309 10.60 -19.66 7.94
CA CYS A 309 11.54 -20.80 7.97
C CYS A 309 12.70 -20.61 6.98
N ARG A 310 12.47 -19.98 5.84
CA ARG A 310 13.52 -19.67 4.84
C ARG A 310 14.50 -18.60 5.33
N VAL A 311 14.04 -17.61 6.12
CA VAL A 311 14.91 -16.60 6.72
C VAL A 311 15.89 -17.21 7.73
N SER A 312 15.51 -18.30 8.41
CA SER A 312 16.38 -19.00 9.36
C SER A 312 17.60 -19.69 8.72
N GLY A 313 17.57 -19.98 7.42
CA GLY A 313 18.71 -20.50 6.65
C GLY A 313 19.90 -19.50 6.50
N HIS A 314 19.69 -18.20 6.73
CA HIS A 314 20.73 -17.18 6.74
C HIS A 314 21.28 -16.95 8.17
N ARG A 315 21.89 -17.99 8.73
CA ARG A 315 22.43 -18.04 10.12
C ARG A 315 23.37 -16.88 10.52
N GLN A 316 23.84 -16.04 9.60
CA GLN A 316 24.83 -15.01 9.93
C GLN A 316 24.25 -13.66 10.38
N ARG A 317 22.95 -13.36 10.15
CA ARG A 317 22.34 -12.09 10.57
C ARG A 317 21.65 -12.11 11.93
N LEU A 318 21.40 -13.26 12.52
CA LEU A 318 20.68 -13.38 13.78
C LEU A 318 21.54 -13.24 15.05
N ARG A 319 22.86 -13.06 14.96
CA ARG A 319 23.75 -12.87 16.12
C ARG A 319 23.54 -11.56 16.88
N GLY A 320 22.68 -10.66 16.42
CA GLY A 320 22.36 -9.38 17.05
C GLY A 320 21.01 -9.28 17.77
N LEU A 321 20.25 -10.37 17.87
CA LEU A 321 18.87 -10.34 18.39
C LEU A 321 18.77 -10.56 19.93
N ASN A 322 19.73 -10.06 20.70
CA ASN A 322 19.65 -10.09 22.19
C ASN A 322 18.50 -9.24 22.77
N TRP A 323 17.75 -8.53 21.93
CA TRP A 323 16.58 -7.74 22.30
C TRP A 323 15.24 -8.49 22.11
N MET A 324 15.25 -9.68 21.52
CA MET A 324 14.02 -10.43 21.21
C MET A 324 13.31 -10.89 22.48
N PRO A 325 11.99 -10.64 22.61
CA PRO A 325 11.22 -11.12 23.76
C PRO A 325 11.37 -12.63 23.96
N PRO A 326 11.44 -13.12 25.22
CA PRO A 326 11.66 -14.53 25.49
C PRO A 326 10.66 -15.51 24.86
N ARG A 327 9.42 -15.05 24.60
CA ARG A 327 8.37 -15.83 23.92
C ARG A 327 8.74 -16.10 22.46
N LEU A 328 9.19 -15.08 21.74
CA LEU A 328 9.61 -15.18 20.33
C LEU A 328 10.87 -16.06 20.20
N ALA A 329 11.82 -15.90 21.12
CA ALA A 329 13.03 -16.73 21.17
C ALA A 329 12.73 -18.20 21.47
N ARG A 330 11.65 -18.50 22.19
CA ARG A 330 11.18 -19.84 22.44
C ARG A 330 10.53 -20.46 21.21
N LEU A 331 9.68 -19.72 20.51
CA LEU A 331 9.04 -20.13 19.24
C LEU A 331 10.09 -20.52 18.19
N LEU A 332 11.12 -19.68 18.00
CA LEU A 332 12.21 -19.95 17.05
C LEU A 332 13.03 -21.21 17.43
N ARG A 333 13.16 -21.52 18.71
CA ARG A 333 13.82 -22.77 19.17
C ARG A 333 12.98 -24.02 18.89
N THR A 334 11.67 -23.93 19.02
CA THR A 334 10.74 -25.04 18.75
C THR A 334 10.74 -25.39 17.25
N VAL A 335 10.78 -24.36 16.37
CA VAL A 335 10.84 -24.53 14.90
C VAL A 335 12.19 -25.10 14.43
N GLN A 336 13.28 -24.97 15.23
CA GLN A 336 14.61 -25.43 14.84
C GLN A 336 14.85 -26.95 15.18
N GLY A 337 13.85 -27.65 15.70
CA GLY A 337 13.93 -29.13 15.84
C GLY A 337 15.14 -29.63 16.63
N THR A 338 15.63 -28.88 17.63
CA THR A 338 16.63 -29.40 18.56
C THR A 338 15.93 -30.26 19.61
N PRO A 339 16.21 -31.55 19.71
CA PRO A 339 15.70 -32.35 20.81
C PRO A 339 16.19 -31.73 22.12
N ALA A 340 15.26 -31.59 23.07
CA ALA A 340 15.59 -31.24 24.44
C ALA A 340 16.57 -32.29 25.01
N GLY A 341 17.82 -31.88 25.17
CA GLY A 341 18.78 -32.56 25.99
C GLY A 341 18.79 -31.95 27.39
#